data_e2b3e74e766ee90b63d488bd60ffc4dd
#
_entry.id   e2b3e74e766ee90b63d488bd60ffc4dd
#
_cell.length_a   1.000
_cell.length_b   1.000
_cell.length_c   1.000
_cell.angle_alpha   90.00
_cell.angle_beta   90.00
_cell.angle_gamma   90.00
#
_symmetry.space_group_name_H-M   'P 1'
#
loop_
_entity.id
_entity.type
_entity.pdbx_description
1 polymer ?
#
loop_
_entity_poly.entity_id
_entity_poly.type
_entity_poly.pdbx_seq_one_letter_code
_entity_poly.pdbx_strand_id
1 'polypeptide(L)'
;MEPFALSKLHLTQYLFFTGKGGVGKTSTACAVATSLADSGKHVLLVSTDPASNLQDVFAMELHSKPTPITEVPGLSAANLDPIEAAAEYRESVIAPYRGVLPDAAIANMEEQLSGSCTIEIAAFNAFANFITDEAIQKSYDHIIFDTAPHRARTADAAAAVRME
;
A
#
# COMPACT_ATOMS: atom_id res chain seq x y z
N MET A 1 29.71 17.61 0.17
CA MET A 1 28.48 16.89 -0.18
C MET A 1 27.30 17.78 0.21
N GLU A 2 26.50 18.23 -0.74
CA GLU A 2 25.30 19.00 -0.38
C GLU A 2 24.28 18.06 0.31
N PRO A 3 23.61 18.52 1.38
CA PRO A 3 22.58 17.74 2.01
C PRO A 3 21.40 17.53 1.04
N PHE A 4 20.82 16.33 1.06
CA PHE A 4 19.63 15.99 0.30
C PHE A 4 18.47 16.90 0.76
N ALA A 5 17.91 17.67 -0.16
CA ALA A 5 16.78 18.56 0.12
C ALA A 5 15.59 18.19 -0.76
N LEU A 6 14.52 17.72 -0.13
CA LEU A 6 13.25 17.40 -0.80
C LEU A 6 12.67 18.58 -1.60
N SER A 7 12.91 19.82 -1.14
CA SER A 7 12.47 21.04 -1.81
C SER A 7 13.10 21.27 -3.19
N LYS A 8 14.18 20.57 -3.53
CA LYS A 8 14.82 20.62 -4.84
C LYS A 8 14.25 19.61 -5.84
N LEU A 9 13.37 18.71 -5.40
CA LEU A 9 12.76 17.69 -6.24
C LEU A 9 11.36 18.12 -6.69
N HIS A 10 11.08 17.95 -7.99
CA HIS A 10 9.71 18.01 -8.49
C HIS A 10 9.01 16.69 -8.15
N LEU A 11 8.35 16.65 -6.98
CA LEU A 11 7.63 15.48 -6.54
C LEU A 11 6.28 15.40 -7.24
N THR A 12 5.98 14.22 -7.77
CA THR A 12 4.65 13.88 -8.28
C THR A 12 3.73 13.47 -7.14
N GLN A 13 2.43 13.32 -7.39
CA GLN A 13 1.49 12.82 -6.39
C GLN A 13 1.87 11.41 -5.93
N TYR A 14 2.37 10.57 -6.84
CA TYR A 14 2.76 9.19 -6.53
C TYR A 14 4.27 9.06 -6.49
N LEU A 15 4.78 8.49 -5.38
CA LEU A 15 6.20 8.23 -5.17
C LEU A 15 6.39 6.75 -4.86
N PHE A 16 7.32 6.09 -5.57
CA PHE A 16 7.59 4.67 -5.38
C PHE A 16 9.01 4.46 -4.87
N PHE A 17 9.15 3.85 -3.70
CA PHE A 17 10.42 3.42 -3.15
C PHE A 17 10.67 1.96 -3.53
N THR A 18 11.61 1.75 -4.45
CA THR A 18 11.98 0.43 -4.96
C THR A 18 13.46 0.16 -4.73
N GLY A 19 13.84 -1.08 -4.62
CA GLY A 19 15.25 -1.46 -4.44
C GLY A 19 15.41 -2.83 -3.81
N LYS A 20 16.66 -3.26 -3.62
CA LYS A 20 17.00 -4.54 -2.98
C LYS A 20 16.58 -4.56 -1.51
N GLY A 21 16.44 -5.76 -0.92
CA GLY A 21 16.19 -5.90 0.51
C GLY A 21 17.33 -5.32 1.36
N GLY A 22 16.98 -4.72 2.51
CA GLY A 22 17.96 -4.24 3.49
C GLY A 22 18.64 -2.90 3.17
N VAL A 23 18.28 -2.20 2.10
CA VAL A 23 18.87 -0.89 1.74
C VAL A 23 18.23 0.31 2.43
N GLY A 24 17.30 0.10 3.35
CA GLY A 24 16.63 1.17 4.10
C GLY A 24 15.46 1.84 3.36
N LYS A 25 14.81 1.15 2.43
CA LYS A 25 13.63 1.69 1.70
C LYS A 25 12.55 2.22 2.64
N THR A 26 12.06 1.36 3.53
CA THR A 26 11.03 1.70 4.51
C THR A 26 11.43 2.90 5.37
N SER A 27 12.65 2.91 5.91
CA SER A 27 13.15 4.04 6.71
C SER A 27 13.19 5.34 5.91
N THR A 28 13.62 5.28 4.65
CA THR A 28 13.67 6.46 3.77
C THR A 28 12.27 6.91 3.38
N ALA A 29 11.36 5.97 3.07
CA ALA A 29 9.97 6.28 2.77
C ALA A 29 9.27 6.96 3.96
N CYS A 30 9.48 6.45 5.19
CA CYS A 30 8.98 7.07 6.41
C CYS A 30 9.54 8.48 6.62
N ALA A 31 10.85 8.67 6.44
CA ALA A 31 11.49 9.97 6.60
C ALA A 31 10.96 11.00 5.59
N VAL A 32 10.78 10.60 4.33
CA VAL A 32 10.22 11.46 3.28
C VAL A 32 8.75 11.78 3.58
N ALA A 33 7.95 10.78 3.96
CA ALA A 33 6.54 10.96 4.30
C ALA A 33 6.37 11.94 5.48
N THR A 34 7.14 11.75 6.55
CA THR A 34 7.12 12.65 7.72
C THR A 34 7.54 14.06 7.35
N SER A 35 8.64 14.21 6.59
CA SER A 35 9.12 15.53 6.16
C SER A 35 8.12 16.30 5.29
N LEU A 36 7.39 15.60 4.42
CA LEU A 36 6.33 16.21 3.60
C LEU A 36 5.13 16.60 4.47
N ALA A 37 4.73 15.76 5.42
CA ALA A 37 3.66 16.07 6.37
C ALA A 37 4.03 17.27 7.24
N ASP A 38 5.25 17.35 7.76
CA ASP A 38 5.77 18.48 8.53
C ASP A 38 5.79 19.78 7.71
N SER A 39 5.92 19.69 6.37
CA SER A 39 5.81 20.84 5.47
C SER A 39 4.36 21.27 5.18
N GLY A 40 3.37 20.66 5.83
CA GLY A 40 1.95 20.97 5.71
C GLY A 40 1.24 20.24 4.56
N LYS A 41 1.82 19.16 4.04
CA LYS A 41 1.20 18.32 3.03
C LYS A 41 0.38 17.20 3.64
N HIS A 42 -0.70 16.80 2.98
CA HIS A 42 -1.43 15.58 3.30
C HIS A 42 -0.78 14.40 2.58
N VAL A 43 -0.25 13.45 3.36
CA VAL A 43 0.57 12.35 2.85
C VAL A 43 -0.03 11.00 3.25
N LEU A 44 -0.09 10.08 2.30
CA LEU A 44 -0.42 8.68 2.55
C LEU A 44 0.81 7.82 2.28
N LEU A 45 1.25 7.06 3.27
CA LEU A 45 2.31 6.06 3.15
C LEU A 45 1.69 4.66 3.11
N VAL A 46 1.90 3.95 2.01
CA VAL A 46 1.37 2.60 1.78
C VAL A 46 2.53 1.61 1.71
N SER A 47 2.59 0.63 2.60
CA SER A 47 3.50 -0.50 2.44
C SER A 47 2.80 -1.64 1.73
N THR A 48 3.49 -2.22 0.76
CA THR A 48 3.13 -3.47 0.08
C THR A 48 4.04 -4.62 0.47
N ASP A 49 4.94 -4.39 1.42
CA ASP A 49 5.85 -5.41 1.96
C ASP A 49 5.22 -6.03 3.21
N PRO A 50 4.82 -7.32 3.18
CA PRO A 50 4.25 -7.98 4.36
C PRO A 50 5.25 -8.08 5.53
N ALA A 51 6.54 -7.93 5.25
CA ALA A 51 7.60 -7.86 6.26
C ALA A 51 7.97 -6.41 6.64
N SER A 52 7.12 -5.43 6.29
CA SER A 52 7.39 -4.04 6.62
C SER A 52 7.31 -3.80 8.12
N ASN A 53 8.20 -2.93 8.62
CA ASN A 53 8.22 -2.53 10.02
C ASN A 53 7.45 -1.22 10.26
N LEU A 54 6.49 -0.86 9.39
CA LEU A 54 5.73 0.39 9.55
C LEU A 54 5.00 0.47 10.88
N GLN A 55 4.42 -0.65 11.33
CA GLN A 55 3.74 -0.73 12.63
C GLN A 55 4.70 -0.46 13.79
N ASP A 56 5.94 -0.96 13.70
CA ASP A 56 6.98 -0.71 14.71
C ASP A 56 7.47 0.74 14.67
N VAL A 57 7.63 1.31 13.47
CA VAL A 57 8.09 2.71 13.29
C VAL A 57 7.11 3.71 13.90
N PHE A 58 5.81 3.48 13.69
CA PHE A 58 4.77 4.39 14.19
C PHE A 58 4.13 3.95 15.50
N ALA A 59 4.57 2.81 16.05
CA ALA A 59 4.01 2.21 17.28
C ALA A 59 2.48 2.08 17.24
N MET A 60 1.93 1.77 16.07
CA MET A 60 0.49 1.69 15.80
C MET A 60 0.19 0.42 14.99
N GLU A 61 -0.99 -0.16 15.24
CA GLU A 61 -1.52 -1.20 14.37
C GLU A 61 -2.04 -0.57 13.07
N LEU A 62 -1.56 -1.09 11.94
CA LEU A 62 -1.90 -0.61 10.61
C LEU A 62 -2.57 -1.73 9.81
N HIS A 63 -3.62 -1.37 9.11
CA HIS A 63 -4.40 -2.24 8.25
C HIS A 63 -4.37 -1.77 6.79
N SER A 64 -5.09 -2.45 5.91
CA SER A 64 -5.19 -2.09 4.49
C SER A 64 -5.87 -0.75 4.23
N LYS A 65 -6.51 -0.14 5.24
CA LYS A 65 -7.15 1.19 5.12
C LYS A 65 -6.25 2.29 5.67
N PRO A 66 -6.26 3.49 5.02
CA PRO A 66 -5.51 4.64 5.52
C PRO A 66 -5.86 4.96 6.98
N THR A 67 -4.88 4.90 7.86
CA THR A 67 -5.01 5.22 9.28
C THR A 67 -4.19 6.46 9.59
N PRO A 68 -4.78 7.55 10.16
CA PRO A 68 -4.03 8.74 10.53
C PRO A 68 -2.98 8.42 11.62
N ILE A 69 -1.76 8.93 11.43
CA ILE A 69 -0.67 8.80 12.41
C ILE A 69 -0.80 9.92 13.43
N THR A 70 -1.10 9.56 14.67
CA THR A 70 -1.40 10.53 15.73
C THR A 70 -0.24 11.49 16.01
N GLU A 71 0.98 10.98 15.93
CA GLU A 71 2.21 11.73 16.26
C GLU A 71 2.69 12.62 15.12
N VAL A 72 2.17 12.41 13.88
CA VAL A 72 2.58 13.17 12.69
C VAL A 72 1.32 13.71 11.99
N PRO A 73 0.86 14.91 12.35
CA PRO A 73 -0.30 15.53 11.71
C PRO A 73 -0.14 15.63 10.19
N GLY A 74 -1.15 15.25 9.44
CA GLY A 74 -1.10 15.24 7.97
C GLY A 74 -0.58 13.96 7.35
N LEU A 75 -0.04 13.02 8.15
CA LEU A 75 0.37 11.70 7.69
C LEU A 75 -0.69 10.65 8.01
N SER A 76 -1.02 9.83 7.01
CA SER A 76 -1.75 8.57 7.18
C SER A 76 -0.89 7.42 6.67
N ALA A 77 -1.06 6.24 7.24
CA ALA A 77 -0.37 5.04 6.78
C ALA A 77 -1.34 3.88 6.56
N ALA A 78 -1.00 2.99 5.63
CA ALA A 78 -1.70 1.75 5.36
C ALA A 78 -0.67 0.63 5.13
N ASN A 79 -0.99 -0.56 5.61
CA ASN A 79 -0.18 -1.76 5.37
C ASN A 79 -1.03 -2.78 4.62
N LEU A 80 -0.68 -3.03 3.35
CA LEU A 80 -1.37 -3.99 2.51
C LEU A 80 -1.00 -5.41 2.90
N ASP A 81 -1.96 -6.12 3.50
CA ASP A 81 -1.85 -7.55 3.74
C ASP A 81 -2.56 -8.31 2.58
N PRO A 82 -1.82 -9.10 1.78
CA PRO A 82 -2.40 -9.86 0.67
C PRO A 82 -3.43 -10.91 1.14
N ILE A 83 -3.31 -11.43 2.36
CA ILE A 83 -4.26 -12.41 2.91
C ILE A 83 -5.56 -11.72 3.32
N GLU A 84 -5.46 -10.56 3.98
CA GLU A 84 -6.61 -9.71 4.32
C GLU A 84 -7.34 -9.27 3.05
N ALA A 85 -6.59 -8.77 2.05
CA ALA A 85 -7.15 -8.38 0.76
C ALA A 85 -7.87 -9.54 0.05
N ALA A 86 -7.31 -10.75 0.10
CA ALA A 86 -7.93 -11.93 -0.49
C ALA A 86 -9.22 -12.35 0.26
N ALA A 87 -9.26 -12.20 1.59
CA ALA A 87 -10.44 -12.48 2.39
C ALA A 87 -11.58 -11.49 2.07
N GLU A 88 -11.27 -10.18 2.01
CA GLU A 88 -12.22 -9.15 1.62
C GLU A 88 -12.73 -9.35 0.20
N TYR A 89 -11.85 -9.68 -0.74
CA TYR A 89 -12.21 -9.96 -2.13
C TYR A 89 -13.15 -11.15 -2.22
N ARG A 90 -12.83 -12.28 -1.56
CA ARG A 90 -13.73 -13.46 -1.53
C ARG A 90 -15.11 -13.11 -1.00
N GLU A 91 -15.16 -12.42 0.14
CA GLU A 91 -16.44 -12.04 0.72
C GLU A 91 -17.23 -11.11 -0.22
N SER A 92 -16.59 -10.16 -0.88
CA SER A 92 -17.28 -9.27 -1.84
C SER A 92 -17.89 -10.01 -3.01
N VAL A 93 -17.26 -11.12 -3.46
CA VAL A 93 -17.77 -11.97 -4.55
C VAL A 93 -18.89 -12.87 -4.07
N ILE A 94 -18.80 -13.41 -2.84
CA ILE A 94 -19.70 -14.44 -2.34
C ILE A 94 -20.94 -13.85 -1.63
N ALA A 95 -20.78 -12.71 -0.94
CA ALA A 95 -21.85 -12.11 -0.14
C ALA A 95 -23.20 -11.94 -0.88
N PRO A 96 -23.24 -11.51 -2.16
CA PRO A 96 -24.49 -11.39 -2.90
C PRO A 96 -25.25 -12.71 -3.10
N TYR A 97 -24.55 -13.83 -2.99
CA TYR A 97 -25.13 -15.18 -3.22
C TYR A 97 -25.49 -15.90 -1.94
N ARG A 98 -25.07 -15.39 -0.76
CA ARG A 98 -25.45 -15.96 0.54
C ARG A 98 -26.95 -15.84 0.75
N GLY A 99 -27.59 -16.96 1.06
CA GLY A 99 -29.06 -17.04 1.22
C GLY A 99 -29.85 -17.16 -0.10
N VAL A 100 -29.19 -17.06 -1.26
CA VAL A 100 -29.78 -17.26 -2.58
C VAL A 100 -29.40 -18.64 -3.15
N LEU A 101 -28.14 -19.02 -2.98
CA LEU A 101 -27.65 -20.32 -3.43
C LEU A 101 -27.59 -21.32 -2.25
N PRO A 102 -27.69 -22.63 -2.54
CA PRO A 102 -27.45 -23.67 -1.52
C PRO A 102 -26.05 -23.59 -0.91
N ASP A 103 -25.93 -23.98 0.36
CA ASP A 103 -24.65 -23.93 1.09
C ASP A 103 -23.52 -24.70 0.39
N ALA A 104 -23.84 -25.81 -0.28
CA ALA A 104 -22.86 -26.58 -1.06
C ALA A 104 -22.29 -25.77 -2.25
N ALA A 105 -23.09 -24.92 -2.87
CA ALA A 105 -22.62 -24.03 -3.96
C ALA A 105 -21.74 -22.92 -3.41
N ILE A 106 -22.09 -22.34 -2.25
CA ILE A 106 -21.27 -21.34 -1.56
C ILE A 106 -19.92 -21.94 -1.17
N ALA A 107 -19.88 -23.14 -0.56
CA ALA A 107 -18.65 -23.81 -0.19
C ALA A 107 -17.74 -24.07 -1.40
N ASN A 108 -18.30 -24.43 -2.54
CA ASN A 108 -17.55 -24.63 -3.79
C ASN A 108 -16.93 -23.30 -4.27
N MET A 109 -17.68 -22.18 -4.21
CA MET A 109 -17.17 -20.85 -4.54
C MET A 109 -16.01 -20.45 -3.60
N GLU A 110 -16.15 -20.69 -2.31
CA GLU A 110 -15.10 -20.43 -1.32
C GLU A 110 -13.83 -21.23 -1.62
N GLU A 111 -13.96 -22.50 -1.97
CA GLU A 111 -12.84 -23.36 -2.35
C GLU A 111 -12.14 -22.83 -3.64
N GLN A 112 -12.91 -22.50 -4.67
CA GLN A 112 -12.37 -21.97 -5.93
C GLN A 112 -11.62 -20.64 -5.73
N LEU A 113 -12.09 -19.79 -4.82
CA LEU A 113 -11.48 -18.50 -4.49
C LEU A 113 -10.41 -18.59 -3.39
N SER A 114 -10.01 -19.78 -2.97
CA SER A 114 -8.96 -19.97 -1.94
C SER A 114 -7.54 -20.05 -2.52
N GLY A 115 -7.40 -20.12 -3.84
CA GLY A 115 -6.12 -20.31 -4.53
C GLY A 115 -5.19 -19.10 -4.48
N SER A 116 -3.89 -19.33 -4.72
CA SER A 116 -2.87 -18.27 -4.77
C SER A 116 -3.15 -17.19 -5.83
N CYS A 117 -3.79 -17.56 -6.93
CA CYS A 117 -4.19 -16.62 -7.97
C CYS A 117 -5.17 -15.55 -7.43
N THR A 118 -6.10 -15.95 -6.55
CA THR A 118 -7.02 -15.02 -5.89
C THR A 118 -6.29 -14.05 -4.98
N ILE A 119 -5.27 -14.52 -4.25
CA ILE A 119 -4.44 -13.68 -3.38
C ILE A 119 -3.70 -12.62 -4.22
N GLU A 120 -3.12 -13.02 -5.36
CA GLU A 120 -2.41 -12.10 -6.25
C GLU A 120 -3.35 -11.05 -6.87
N ILE A 121 -4.52 -11.47 -7.35
CA ILE A 121 -5.54 -10.57 -7.91
C ILE A 121 -6.05 -9.59 -6.85
N ALA A 122 -6.36 -10.08 -5.66
CA ALA A 122 -6.88 -9.26 -4.56
C ALA A 122 -5.84 -8.23 -4.10
N ALA A 123 -4.58 -8.63 -3.94
CA ALA A 123 -3.49 -7.74 -3.59
C ALA A 123 -3.27 -6.66 -4.67
N PHE A 124 -3.35 -7.04 -5.95
CA PHE A 124 -3.26 -6.08 -7.06
C PHE A 124 -4.43 -5.09 -7.06
N ASN A 125 -5.66 -5.57 -6.86
CA ASN A 125 -6.83 -4.71 -6.80
C ASN A 125 -6.76 -3.74 -5.60
N ALA A 126 -6.34 -4.21 -4.44
CA ALA A 126 -6.16 -3.38 -3.26
C ALA A 126 -5.09 -2.29 -3.50
N PHE A 127 -3.96 -2.65 -4.13
CA PHE A 127 -2.95 -1.68 -4.54
C PHE A 127 -3.50 -0.68 -5.58
N ALA A 128 -4.19 -1.16 -6.60
CA ALA A 128 -4.76 -0.31 -7.67
C ALA A 128 -5.76 0.71 -7.12
N ASN A 129 -6.52 0.36 -6.07
CA ASN A 129 -7.47 1.27 -5.44
C ASN A 129 -6.80 2.54 -4.88
N PHE A 130 -5.57 2.45 -4.35
CA PHE A 130 -4.84 3.64 -3.90
C PHE A 130 -4.48 4.60 -5.04
N ILE A 131 -4.47 4.12 -6.28
CA ILE A 131 -4.14 4.92 -7.47
C ILE A 131 -5.41 5.38 -8.20
N THR A 132 -6.49 4.60 -8.14
CA THR A 132 -7.71 4.83 -8.95
C THR A 132 -8.87 5.44 -8.17
N ASP A 133 -8.86 5.35 -6.85
CA ASP A 133 -9.92 5.92 -6.02
C ASP A 133 -9.82 7.44 -5.95
N GLU A 134 -10.82 8.11 -6.52
CA GLU A 134 -10.85 9.58 -6.56
C GLU A 134 -10.91 10.24 -5.16
N ALA A 135 -11.49 9.57 -4.17
CA ALA A 135 -11.56 10.10 -2.82
C ALA A 135 -10.16 10.11 -2.19
N ILE A 136 -9.38 9.05 -2.40
CA ILE A 136 -7.97 8.98 -1.97
C ILE A 136 -7.14 10.02 -2.71
N GLN A 137 -7.26 10.11 -4.04
CA GLN A 137 -6.52 11.08 -4.84
C GLN A 137 -6.75 12.53 -4.42
N LYS A 138 -8.00 12.86 -4.05
CA LYS A 138 -8.38 14.21 -3.62
C LYS A 138 -7.98 14.51 -2.17
N SER A 139 -7.79 13.49 -1.35
CA SER A 139 -7.49 13.62 0.08
C SER A 139 -5.99 13.81 0.36
N TYR A 140 -5.11 13.37 -0.54
CA TYR A 140 -3.67 13.36 -0.33
C TYR A 140 -2.91 14.09 -1.43
N ASP A 141 -2.01 15.00 -1.04
CA ASP A 141 -1.07 15.67 -1.94
C ASP A 141 -0.05 14.68 -2.50
N HIS A 142 0.40 13.74 -1.64
CA HIS A 142 1.36 12.71 -2.00
C HIS A 142 0.93 11.33 -1.47
N ILE A 143 1.09 10.32 -2.31
CA ILE A 143 0.90 8.90 -1.97
C ILE A 143 2.23 8.19 -2.20
N ILE A 144 2.82 7.69 -1.12
CA ILE A 144 4.14 7.07 -1.12
C ILE A 144 3.98 5.56 -0.98
N PHE A 145 4.54 4.81 -1.92
CA PHE A 145 4.55 3.35 -1.89
C PHE A 145 5.91 2.83 -1.47
N ASP A 146 5.97 2.17 -0.30
CA ASP A 146 7.10 1.35 0.13
C ASP A 146 6.88 -0.06 -0.38
N THR A 147 7.64 -0.44 -1.42
CA THR A 147 7.41 -1.71 -2.11
C THR A 147 8.30 -2.83 -1.56
N ALA A 148 7.75 -4.05 -1.58
CA ALA A 148 8.52 -5.25 -1.30
C ALA A 148 9.76 -5.34 -2.22
N PRO A 149 10.88 -5.93 -1.77
CA PRO A 149 12.05 -6.11 -2.61
C PRO A 149 11.69 -7.00 -3.82
N HIS A 150 11.74 -6.43 -5.01
CA HIS A 150 11.48 -7.18 -6.24
C HIS A 150 12.56 -8.25 -6.45
N ARG A 151 12.15 -9.50 -6.42
CA ARG A 151 12.79 -10.52 -7.26
C ARG A 151 12.32 -10.23 -8.67
N ALA A 152 13.24 -9.72 -9.50
CA ALA A 152 12.94 -9.19 -10.81
C ALA A 152 11.95 -10.06 -11.61
N ARG A 153 10.76 -9.54 -11.87
CA ARG A 153 9.93 -9.85 -13.05
C ARG A 153 9.27 -8.55 -13.49
N THR A 154 9.84 -8.01 -14.53
CA THR A 154 9.34 -7.07 -15.53
C THR A 154 7.93 -6.49 -15.36
N ALA A 155 7.83 -5.18 -15.14
CA ALA A 155 6.98 -4.28 -15.93
C ALA A 155 7.34 -2.82 -15.62
N ASP A 156 7.73 -2.10 -16.64
CA ASP A 156 7.84 -0.65 -16.66
C ASP A 156 6.49 -0.02 -16.39
N ALA A 157 6.43 0.88 -15.42
CA ALA A 157 5.62 2.10 -15.48
C ALA A 157 5.69 2.87 -14.17
N ALA A 158 5.92 4.16 -14.28
CA ALA A 158 5.86 5.23 -13.30
C ALA A 158 7.21 5.64 -12.68
N ALA A 159 7.40 6.94 -12.51
CA ALA A 159 8.62 7.57 -12.06
C ALA A 159 9.14 6.96 -10.75
N ALA A 160 10.06 6.03 -10.86
CA ALA A 160 10.69 5.38 -9.73
C ALA A 160 11.91 6.20 -9.28
N VAL A 161 11.95 6.61 -8.04
CA VAL A 161 13.19 7.05 -7.41
C VAL A 161 14.02 5.78 -7.16
N ARG A 162 14.97 5.50 -8.04
CA ARG A 162 15.93 4.41 -7.87
C ARG A 162 16.99 4.84 -6.87
N MET A 163 17.10 4.10 -5.78
CA MET A 163 18.26 4.17 -4.90
C MET A 163 19.26 3.10 -5.35
N GLU A 164 20.42 3.53 -5.85
CA GLU A 164 21.59 2.69 -6.10
C GLU A 164 22.47 2.59 -4.86
#